data_4a8f29226976d51ec7364fa6e4e3de9e
#
_entry.id   4a8f29226976d51ec7364fa6e4e3de9e
#
_cell.length_a   1.000
_cell.length_b   1.000
_cell.length_c   1.000
_cell.angle_alpha   90.00
_cell.angle_beta   90.00
_cell.angle_gamma   90.00
#
_symmetry.space_group_name_H-M   'P 1'
#
loop_
_entity.id
_entity.type
_entity.pdbx_description
1 polymer ?
#
loop_
_entity_poly.entity_id
_entity_poly.type
_entity_poly.pdbx_seq_one_letter_code
_entity_poly.pdbx_strand_id
1 'polypeptide(L)'
;MRNSGLKYENSENVMVTECHDLYEEADFICSQIKYLVRNKGYRYRDIAVLSRQLDEYTYIFDAAFKKYDIPYFSDIKKSAFHTALLQHAVSAADIMCEPEPDTETILKYIKTQLGDSDIGSISALENYCFEWDINGSRWFEPFVNDIDKFPEIEQTRAEIVQPLIKLRETDRNADCSEICKRLYDFFAETHLPEQMSGLITRLNENGLEYQAKEQKRIWDMMIQSLDKLSETGGVVSLKEFREMFVTVLKQITYSNPPQTLDGVRTVSYT
;
A
#
# COMPACT_ATOMS: atom_id res chain seq x y z
N MET A 1 -11.37 26.62 -29.05
CA MET A 1 -11.94 27.40 -27.95
C MET A 1 -12.93 28.40 -28.51
N ARG A 2 -14.22 28.20 -28.32
CA ARG A 2 -15.24 29.19 -28.69
C ARG A 2 -15.33 30.22 -27.57
N ASN A 3 -14.88 31.42 -27.84
CA ASN A 3 -15.03 32.56 -26.95
C ASN A 3 -16.54 32.88 -26.88
N SER A 4 -17.24 32.40 -25.88
CA SER A 4 -18.59 32.82 -25.59
C SER A 4 -18.49 34.26 -25.03
N GLY A 5 -18.86 35.25 -25.80
CA GLY A 5 -18.79 36.66 -25.42
C GLY A 5 -19.73 37.09 -24.28
N LEU A 6 -19.89 36.24 -23.26
CA LEU A 6 -20.58 36.57 -22.02
C LEU A 6 -19.67 37.45 -21.15
N LYS A 7 -19.89 38.76 -21.19
CA LYS A 7 -19.33 39.68 -20.20
C LYS A 7 -20.14 39.53 -18.91
N TYR A 8 -19.47 39.03 -17.85
CA TYR A 8 -20.04 39.12 -16.51
C TYR A 8 -19.91 40.56 -16.01
N GLU A 9 -21.02 41.19 -15.72
CA GLU A 9 -21.06 42.57 -15.21
C GLU A 9 -20.76 42.71 -13.72
N ASN A 10 -20.59 41.58 -12.98
CA ASN A 10 -20.39 41.60 -11.54
C ASN A 10 -19.16 40.73 -11.17
N SER A 11 -17.96 41.33 -11.11
CA SER A 11 -16.73 40.71 -10.76
C SER A 11 -16.51 40.58 -9.23
N GLU A 12 -17.41 41.09 -8.40
CA GLU A 12 -17.27 41.07 -6.93
C GLU A 12 -17.23 39.67 -6.32
N ASN A 13 -17.72 38.67 -7.05
CA ASN A 13 -17.74 37.25 -6.60
C ASN A 13 -16.59 36.41 -7.14
N VAL A 14 -15.64 37.01 -7.87
CA VAL A 14 -14.49 36.31 -8.44
C VAL A 14 -13.22 36.93 -7.88
N MET A 15 -12.41 36.09 -7.24
CA MET A 15 -11.09 36.44 -6.74
C MET A 15 -10.04 35.61 -7.49
N VAL A 16 -8.99 36.25 -7.96
CA VAL A 16 -7.83 35.59 -8.57
C VAL A 16 -6.62 35.85 -7.69
N THR A 17 -5.91 34.82 -7.33
CA THR A 17 -4.74 34.89 -6.49
C THR A 17 -3.61 34.13 -7.17
N GLU A 18 -2.40 34.69 -7.15
CA GLU A 18 -1.17 34.04 -7.58
C GLU A 18 -0.40 33.61 -6.35
N CYS A 19 0.04 32.35 -6.31
CA CYS A 19 0.82 31.76 -5.24
C CYS A 19 2.19 31.33 -5.77
N HIS A 20 3.20 31.26 -4.92
CA HIS A 20 4.56 30.91 -5.32
C HIS A 20 4.73 29.43 -5.61
N ASP A 21 3.98 28.58 -4.91
CA ASP A 21 4.01 27.13 -5.06
C ASP A 21 2.67 26.48 -4.68
N LEU A 22 2.60 25.16 -4.87
CA LEU A 22 1.41 24.37 -4.60
C LEU A 22 1.04 24.31 -3.10
N TYR A 23 2.01 24.47 -2.21
CA TYR A 23 1.78 24.44 -0.76
C TYR A 23 1.13 25.75 -0.30
N GLU A 24 1.62 26.89 -0.79
CA GLU A 24 1.04 28.20 -0.54
C GLU A 24 -0.38 28.27 -1.11
N GLU A 25 -0.60 27.73 -2.30
CA GLU A 25 -1.94 27.63 -2.91
C GLU A 25 -2.90 26.83 -2.04
N ALA A 26 -2.48 25.65 -1.55
CA ALA A 26 -3.30 24.82 -0.67
C ALA A 26 -3.59 25.51 0.67
N ASP A 27 -2.61 26.16 1.28
CA ASP A 27 -2.79 26.92 2.53
C ASP A 27 -3.74 28.12 2.32
N PHE A 28 -3.61 28.83 1.19
CA PHE A 28 -4.52 29.90 0.82
C PHE A 28 -5.95 29.39 0.65
N ILE A 29 -6.16 28.31 -0.09
CA ILE A 29 -7.47 27.67 -0.28
C ILE A 29 -8.08 27.30 1.08
N CYS A 30 -7.32 26.66 1.96
CA CYS A 30 -7.76 26.29 3.31
C CYS A 30 -8.17 27.51 4.14
N SER A 31 -7.41 28.60 4.07
CA SER A 31 -7.72 29.85 4.76
C SER A 31 -9.03 30.47 4.25
N GLN A 32 -9.26 30.45 2.93
CA GLN A 32 -10.50 30.93 2.34
C GLN A 32 -11.71 30.06 2.72
N ILE A 33 -11.56 28.74 2.75
CA ILE A 33 -12.61 27.83 3.23
C ILE A 33 -12.99 28.17 4.68
N LYS A 34 -12.00 28.34 5.57
CA LYS A 34 -12.25 28.73 6.97
C LYS A 34 -12.92 30.10 7.06
N TYR A 35 -12.51 31.06 6.24
CA TYR A 35 -13.14 32.38 6.19
C TYR A 35 -14.62 32.29 5.75
N LEU A 36 -14.92 31.54 4.70
CA LEU A 36 -16.29 31.36 4.20
C LEU A 36 -17.18 30.70 5.25
N VAL A 37 -16.70 29.67 5.92
CA VAL A 37 -17.46 28.96 6.94
C VAL A 37 -17.67 29.85 8.18
N ARG A 38 -16.62 30.51 8.69
CA ARG A 38 -16.71 31.29 9.94
C ARG A 38 -17.44 32.64 9.77
N ASN A 39 -17.20 33.32 8.65
CA ASN A 39 -17.64 34.71 8.48
C ASN A 39 -18.82 34.87 7.53
N LYS A 40 -19.04 33.93 6.62
CA LYS A 40 -20.11 33.99 5.61
C LYS A 40 -21.22 32.96 5.84
N GLY A 41 -21.07 32.07 6.83
CA GLY A 41 -22.10 31.11 7.21
C GLY A 41 -22.25 29.91 6.24
N TYR A 42 -21.30 29.69 5.34
CA TYR A 42 -21.27 28.48 4.51
C TYR A 42 -20.99 27.24 5.36
N ARG A 43 -21.52 26.10 4.93
CA ARG A 43 -21.13 24.80 5.46
C ARG A 43 -20.01 24.21 4.59
N TYR A 44 -19.20 23.34 5.14
CA TYR A 44 -18.12 22.69 4.36
C TYR A 44 -18.66 21.98 3.12
N ARG A 45 -19.83 21.34 3.19
CA ARG A 45 -20.49 20.66 2.07
C ARG A 45 -20.96 21.59 0.95
N ASP A 46 -21.08 22.90 1.21
CA ASP A 46 -21.46 23.90 0.22
C ASP A 46 -20.25 24.40 -0.59
N ILE A 47 -19.04 23.90 -0.26
CA ILE A 47 -17.77 24.33 -0.86
C ILE A 47 -17.16 23.15 -1.63
N ALA A 48 -16.69 23.42 -2.83
CA ALA A 48 -15.93 22.47 -3.63
C ALA A 48 -14.59 23.07 -4.08
N VAL A 49 -13.55 22.26 -4.06
CA VAL A 49 -12.23 22.57 -4.62
C VAL A 49 -12.07 21.77 -5.90
N LEU A 50 -11.84 22.48 -7.00
CA LEU A 50 -11.71 21.91 -8.34
C LEU A 50 -10.28 22.06 -8.81
N SER A 51 -9.64 20.97 -9.21
CA SER A 51 -8.31 20.98 -9.82
C SER A 51 -8.29 20.19 -11.13
N ARG A 52 -7.50 20.64 -12.09
CA ARG A 52 -7.27 19.90 -13.33
C ARG A 52 -6.31 18.71 -13.11
N GLN A 53 -5.36 18.84 -12.20
CA GLN A 53 -4.32 17.85 -11.90
C GLN A 53 -4.41 17.47 -10.42
N LEU A 54 -5.58 16.96 -10.01
CA LEU A 54 -5.87 16.68 -8.61
C LEU A 54 -4.88 15.66 -8.00
N ASP A 55 -4.30 14.78 -8.81
CA ASP A 55 -3.31 13.77 -8.38
C ASP A 55 -2.04 14.43 -7.81
N GLU A 56 -1.57 15.54 -8.40
CA GLU A 56 -0.40 16.29 -7.92
C GLU A 56 -0.66 16.95 -6.55
N TYR A 57 -1.91 17.32 -6.30
CA TYR A 57 -2.32 17.96 -5.04
C TYR A 57 -2.70 16.99 -3.93
N THR A 58 -2.78 15.67 -4.21
CA THR A 58 -3.36 14.70 -3.28
C THR A 58 -2.77 14.77 -1.88
N TYR A 59 -1.45 14.69 -1.78
CA TYR A 59 -0.76 14.73 -0.49
C TYR A 59 -0.72 16.13 0.12
N ILE A 60 -0.66 17.16 -0.72
CA ILE A 60 -0.61 18.56 -0.31
C ILE A 60 -1.93 18.94 0.34
N PHE A 61 -3.07 18.66 -0.31
CA PHE A 61 -4.38 18.92 0.24
C PHE A 61 -4.69 18.06 1.48
N ASP A 62 -4.28 16.79 1.49
CA ASP A 62 -4.45 15.93 2.68
C ASP A 62 -3.74 16.54 3.91
N ALA A 63 -2.51 17.00 3.74
CA ALA A 63 -1.75 17.67 4.79
C ALA A 63 -2.37 19.04 5.18
N ALA A 64 -2.75 19.86 4.19
CA ALA A 64 -3.31 21.18 4.44
C ALA A 64 -4.68 21.09 5.12
N PHE A 65 -5.60 20.24 4.66
CA PHE A 65 -6.91 20.08 5.28
C PHE A 65 -6.81 19.57 6.72
N LYS A 66 -5.88 18.65 7.01
CA LYS A 66 -5.58 18.20 8.37
C LYS A 66 -5.02 19.33 9.23
N LYS A 67 -4.05 20.10 8.73
CA LYS A 67 -3.46 21.26 9.42
C LYS A 67 -4.51 22.29 9.82
N TYR A 68 -5.48 22.53 8.94
CA TYR A 68 -6.55 23.51 9.19
C TYR A 68 -7.80 22.91 9.83
N ASP A 69 -7.80 21.62 10.16
CA ASP A 69 -8.97 20.91 10.70
C ASP A 69 -10.22 21.15 9.83
N ILE A 70 -10.08 20.90 8.53
CA ILE A 70 -11.15 21.00 7.54
C ILE A 70 -11.60 19.59 7.17
N PRO A 71 -12.87 19.22 7.46
CA PRO A 71 -13.41 17.95 6.97
C PRO A 71 -13.54 18.01 5.45
N TYR A 72 -13.02 17.00 4.79
CA TYR A 72 -13.04 16.94 3.33
C TYR A 72 -13.29 15.53 2.81
N PHE A 73 -13.75 15.47 1.58
CA PHE A 73 -13.85 14.24 0.79
C PHE A 73 -13.10 14.40 -0.51
N SER A 74 -12.21 13.47 -0.78
CA SER A 74 -11.48 13.38 -2.03
C SER A 74 -11.86 12.10 -2.75
N ASP A 75 -12.29 12.22 -4.00
CA ASP A 75 -12.60 11.08 -4.87
C ASP A 75 -11.33 10.47 -5.51
N ILE A 76 -10.15 10.88 -5.05
CA ILE A 76 -8.88 10.36 -5.54
C ILE A 76 -8.70 8.93 -5.08
N LYS A 77 -8.45 8.06 -6.05
CA LYS A 77 -8.05 6.68 -5.79
C LYS A 77 -6.57 6.63 -5.44
N LYS A 78 -6.26 6.22 -4.21
CA LYS A 78 -4.88 5.97 -3.78
C LYS A 78 -4.45 4.58 -4.23
N SER A 79 -3.21 4.45 -4.73
CA SER A 79 -2.65 3.13 -5.03
C SER A 79 -2.41 2.34 -3.75
N ALA A 80 -2.86 1.10 -3.71
CA ALA A 80 -2.58 0.18 -2.61
C ALA A 80 -1.21 -0.51 -2.75
N PHE A 81 -0.54 -0.36 -3.87
CA PHE A 81 0.67 -1.12 -4.20
C PHE A 81 1.78 -1.02 -3.15
N HIS A 82 1.91 0.12 -2.48
CA HIS A 82 2.94 0.35 -1.45
C HIS A 82 2.48 -0.01 -0.03
N THR A 83 1.31 -0.64 0.13
CA THR A 83 0.90 -1.15 1.45
C THR A 83 1.73 -2.37 1.86
N ALA A 84 1.89 -2.59 3.17
CA ALA A 84 2.65 -3.73 3.69
C ALA A 84 2.16 -5.06 3.11
N LEU A 85 0.85 -5.24 2.99
CA LEU A 85 0.24 -6.46 2.45
C LEU A 85 0.67 -6.75 1.01
N LEU A 86 0.55 -5.75 0.11
CA LEU A 86 0.91 -5.97 -1.29
C LEU A 86 2.42 -6.08 -1.49
N GLN A 87 3.21 -5.36 -0.70
CA GLN A 87 4.67 -5.52 -0.71
C GLN A 87 5.10 -6.90 -0.19
N HIS A 88 4.41 -7.45 0.82
CA HIS A 88 4.62 -8.82 1.29
C HIS A 88 4.38 -9.84 0.18
N ALA A 89 3.23 -9.72 -0.51
CA ALA A 89 2.88 -10.62 -1.61
C ALA A 89 3.86 -10.51 -2.80
N VAL A 90 4.30 -9.30 -3.14
CA VAL A 90 5.30 -9.07 -4.20
C VAL A 90 6.64 -9.67 -3.81
N SER A 91 7.12 -9.43 -2.59
CA SER A 91 8.41 -9.97 -2.13
C SER A 91 8.40 -11.50 -2.06
N ALA A 92 7.27 -12.12 -1.66
CA ALA A 92 7.12 -13.58 -1.73
C ALA A 92 7.22 -14.10 -3.16
N ALA A 93 6.57 -13.43 -4.13
CA ALA A 93 6.67 -13.77 -5.55
C ALA A 93 8.10 -13.55 -6.09
N ASP A 94 8.80 -12.50 -5.68
CA ASP A 94 10.21 -12.25 -6.03
C ASP A 94 11.10 -13.40 -5.54
N ILE A 95 10.97 -13.81 -4.28
CA ILE A 95 11.74 -14.92 -3.69
C ILE A 95 11.44 -16.25 -4.40
N MET A 96 10.19 -16.49 -4.78
CA MET A 96 9.78 -17.67 -5.55
C MET A 96 10.47 -17.73 -6.92
N CYS A 97 10.61 -16.59 -7.59
CA CYS A 97 11.14 -16.51 -8.95
C CYS A 97 12.65 -16.53 -9.02
N GLU A 98 13.34 -15.99 -8.02
CA GLU A 98 14.79 -15.83 -8.03
C GLU A 98 15.50 -17.11 -7.55
N PRO A 99 16.44 -17.67 -8.35
CA PRO A 99 17.22 -18.84 -7.93
C PRO A 99 18.05 -18.59 -6.67
N GLU A 100 18.60 -17.39 -6.54
CA GLU A 100 19.43 -16.95 -5.42
C GLU A 100 18.98 -15.55 -4.99
N PRO A 101 17.86 -15.44 -4.23
CA PRO A 101 17.38 -14.15 -3.79
C PRO A 101 18.40 -13.47 -2.87
N ASP A 102 18.66 -12.22 -3.14
CA ASP A 102 19.57 -11.42 -2.32
C ASP A 102 18.98 -11.13 -0.94
N THR A 103 19.86 -10.75 -0.02
CA THR A 103 19.46 -10.39 1.35
C THR A 103 18.45 -9.25 1.39
N GLU A 104 18.55 -8.28 0.48
CA GLU A 104 17.61 -7.18 0.43
C GLU A 104 16.18 -7.64 0.10
N THR A 105 16.05 -8.57 -0.85
CA THR A 105 14.74 -9.16 -1.23
C THR A 105 14.11 -9.93 -0.08
N ILE A 106 14.89 -10.72 0.65
CA ILE A 106 14.40 -11.47 1.83
C ILE A 106 14.06 -10.51 2.97
N LEU A 107 14.90 -9.51 3.23
CA LEU A 107 14.62 -8.51 4.26
C LEU A 107 13.39 -7.64 3.94
N LYS A 108 13.13 -7.33 2.67
CA LYS A 108 11.88 -6.66 2.26
C LYS A 108 10.65 -7.47 2.67
N TYR A 109 10.69 -8.78 2.42
CA TYR A 109 9.62 -9.69 2.82
C TYR A 109 9.41 -9.68 4.33
N ILE A 110 10.48 -9.86 5.11
CA ILE A 110 10.40 -9.93 6.57
C ILE A 110 9.95 -8.61 7.19
N LYS A 111 10.46 -7.49 6.69
CA LYS A 111 10.18 -6.14 7.21
C LYS A 111 8.76 -5.64 6.96
N THR A 112 7.94 -6.38 6.22
CA THR A 112 6.52 -6.08 6.13
C THR A 112 5.78 -6.31 7.45
N GLN A 113 6.39 -7.04 8.39
CA GLN A 113 5.85 -7.35 9.72
C GLN A 113 4.48 -8.06 9.68
N LEU A 114 4.23 -8.79 8.60
CA LEU A 114 3.06 -9.65 8.42
C LEU A 114 3.39 -11.13 8.67
N GLY A 115 4.52 -11.42 9.34
CA GLY A 115 4.91 -12.73 9.84
C GLY A 115 4.82 -12.78 11.37
N ASP A 116 5.14 -13.95 11.92
CA ASP A 116 5.04 -14.20 13.37
C ASP A 116 6.26 -13.70 14.17
N SER A 117 7.35 -13.30 13.51
CA SER A 117 8.58 -12.87 14.16
C SER A 117 8.47 -11.44 14.70
N ASP A 118 8.98 -11.22 15.92
CA ASP A 118 9.03 -9.90 16.52
C ASP A 118 10.14 -9.00 15.91
N ILE A 119 9.99 -7.68 16.09
CA ILE A 119 10.91 -6.69 15.51
C ILE A 119 12.34 -6.85 16.03
N GLY A 120 12.53 -7.25 17.30
CA GLY A 120 13.83 -7.44 17.91
C GLY A 120 14.58 -8.59 17.26
N SER A 121 13.91 -9.72 17.07
CA SER A 121 14.43 -10.91 16.38
C SER A 121 14.78 -10.63 14.92
N ILE A 122 13.93 -9.87 14.22
CA ILE A 122 14.20 -9.44 12.83
C ILE A 122 15.45 -8.55 12.77
N SER A 123 15.60 -7.60 13.71
CA SER A 123 16.76 -6.71 13.73
C SER A 123 18.06 -7.45 14.06
N ALA A 124 18.00 -8.41 14.97
CA ALA A 124 19.15 -9.26 15.29
C ALA A 124 19.57 -10.10 14.08
N LEU A 125 18.62 -10.72 13.39
CA LEU A 125 18.83 -11.47 12.17
C LEU A 125 19.44 -10.61 11.05
N GLU A 126 18.93 -9.39 10.85
CA GLU A 126 19.46 -8.45 9.87
C GLU A 126 20.92 -8.09 10.16
N ASN A 127 21.24 -7.73 11.41
CA ASN A 127 22.61 -7.41 11.83
C ASN A 127 23.56 -8.59 11.58
N TYR A 128 23.13 -9.80 11.93
CA TYR A 128 23.90 -11.01 11.67
C TYR A 128 24.17 -11.20 10.17
N CYS A 129 23.15 -11.00 9.33
CA CYS A 129 23.30 -11.14 7.88
C CYS A 129 24.29 -10.14 7.30
N PHE A 130 24.31 -8.91 7.79
CA PHE A 130 25.29 -7.91 7.37
C PHE A 130 26.70 -8.19 7.91
N GLU A 131 26.81 -8.65 9.16
CA GLU A 131 28.12 -8.98 9.78
C GLU A 131 28.81 -10.12 9.04
N TRP A 132 28.07 -11.15 8.64
CA TRP A 132 28.60 -12.36 8.04
C TRP A 132 28.41 -12.43 6.52
N ASP A 133 27.99 -11.34 5.88
CA ASP A 133 27.77 -11.26 4.43
C ASP A 133 26.90 -12.42 3.92
N ILE A 134 25.76 -12.67 4.61
CA ILE A 134 24.81 -13.69 4.21
C ILE A 134 24.10 -13.22 2.95
N ASN A 135 24.14 -14.03 1.88
CA ASN A 135 23.49 -13.67 0.63
C ASN A 135 23.14 -14.93 -0.20
N GLY A 136 22.17 -14.83 -1.09
CA GLY A 136 21.78 -15.88 -2.02
C GLY A 136 21.40 -17.19 -1.33
N SER A 137 21.99 -18.30 -1.79
CA SER A 137 21.71 -19.65 -1.27
C SER A 137 22.01 -19.83 0.22
N ARG A 138 22.92 -19.01 0.80
CA ARG A 138 23.29 -19.09 2.22
C ARG A 138 22.09 -18.85 3.16
N TRP A 139 21.06 -18.15 2.71
CA TRP A 139 19.84 -17.99 3.48
C TRP A 139 19.09 -19.31 3.74
N PHE A 140 19.23 -20.27 2.82
CA PHE A 140 18.53 -21.54 2.86
C PHE A 140 19.34 -22.67 3.52
N GLU A 141 20.54 -22.37 4.00
CA GLU A 141 21.41 -23.25 4.77
C GLU A 141 21.45 -22.80 6.24
N PRO A 142 21.68 -23.72 7.20
CA PRO A 142 21.84 -23.33 8.60
C PRO A 142 23.01 -22.34 8.76
N PHE A 143 22.78 -21.31 9.56
CA PHE A 143 23.87 -20.39 9.92
C PHE A 143 24.87 -21.07 10.87
N VAL A 144 26.15 -20.79 10.71
CA VAL A 144 27.20 -21.48 11.46
C VAL A 144 28.10 -20.54 12.23
N ASN A 145 28.19 -19.27 11.83
CA ASN A 145 29.12 -18.33 12.43
C ASN A 145 28.62 -17.85 13.79
N ASP A 146 29.35 -18.09 14.85
CA ASP A 146 29.06 -17.69 16.23
C ASP A 146 27.63 -18.07 16.71
N ILE A 147 26.98 -19.03 16.05
CA ILE A 147 25.58 -19.39 16.31
C ILE A 147 25.38 -19.99 17.70
N ASP A 148 26.43 -20.59 18.26
CA ASP A 148 26.42 -21.09 19.65
C ASP A 148 26.22 -19.98 20.69
N LYS A 149 26.57 -18.73 20.33
CA LYS A 149 26.32 -17.54 21.17
C LYS A 149 24.96 -16.93 20.98
N PHE A 150 24.35 -17.12 19.81
CA PHE A 150 23.10 -16.51 19.41
C PHE A 150 22.15 -17.51 18.73
N PRO A 151 21.76 -18.60 19.43
CA PRO A 151 20.94 -19.67 18.84
C PRO A 151 19.57 -19.19 18.37
N GLU A 152 19.06 -18.09 18.95
CA GLU A 152 17.80 -17.45 18.57
C GLU A 152 17.82 -16.91 17.14
N ILE A 153 18.98 -16.54 16.61
CA ILE A 153 19.12 -16.07 15.22
C ILE A 153 18.84 -17.20 14.23
N GLU A 154 19.40 -18.38 14.49
CA GLU A 154 19.16 -19.56 13.64
C GLU A 154 17.71 -20.04 13.75
N GLN A 155 17.12 -19.99 14.94
CA GLN A 155 15.72 -20.30 15.11
C GLN A 155 14.83 -19.35 14.28
N THR A 156 15.06 -18.04 14.41
CA THR A 156 14.31 -17.01 13.65
C THR A 156 14.48 -17.21 12.14
N ARG A 157 15.74 -17.47 11.68
CA ARG A 157 15.99 -17.79 10.28
C ARG A 157 15.20 -19.00 9.82
N ALA A 158 15.25 -20.08 10.58
CA ALA A 158 14.59 -21.33 10.23
C ALA A 158 13.07 -21.17 10.13
N GLU A 159 12.45 -20.48 11.08
CA GLU A 159 11.01 -20.17 11.08
C GLU A 159 10.59 -19.38 9.82
N ILE A 160 11.40 -18.41 9.41
CA ILE A 160 11.14 -17.58 8.23
C ILE A 160 11.37 -18.37 6.93
N VAL A 161 12.46 -19.12 6.86
CA VAL A 161 12.94 -19.72 5.61
C VAL A 161 12.22 -21.03 5.28
N GLN A 162 11.73 -21.78 6.26
CA GLN A 162 11.04 -23.06 6.00
C GLN A 162 9.84 -22.94 5.06
N PRO A 163 8.91 -21.98 5.24
CA PRO A 163 7.84 -21.78 4.27
C PRO A 163 8.34 -21.34 2.89
N LEU A 164 9.42 -20.53 2.85
CA LEU A 164 10.03 -20.04 1.61
C LEU A 164 10.68 -21.18 0.81
N ILE A 165 11.29 -22.16 1.47
CA ILE A 165 11.84 -23.36 0.80
C ILE A 165 10.72 -24.07 0.03
N LYS A 166 9.60 -24.33 0.69
CA LYS A 166 8.44 -24.97 0.04
C LYS A 166 7.89 -24.15 -1.12
N LEU A 167 7.78 -22.82 -0.94
CA LEU A 167 7.33 -21.92 -2.01
C LEU A 167 8.24 -22.02 -3.25
N ARG A 168 9.56 -22.18 -3.06
CA ARG A 168 10.55 -22.27 -4.13
C ARG A 168 10.63 -23.65 -4.82
N GLU A 169 9.97 -24.66 -4.29
CA GLU A 169 9.84 -25.98 -4.94
C GLU A 169 8.87 -25.94 -6.16
N THR A 170 8.31 -24.76 -6.48
CA THR A 170 7.48 -24.54 -7.67
C THR A 170 8.31 -24.68 -8.93
N ASP A 171 7.82 -25.44 -9.90
CA ASP A 171 8.47 -25.62 -11.19
C ASP A 171 8.66 -24.26 -11.90
N ARG A 172 9.80 -24.09 -12.58
CA ARG A 172 10.12 -22.84 -13.29
C ARG A 172 9.12 -22.48 -14.39
N ASN A 173 8.45 -23.50 -14.95
CA ASN A 173 7.34 -23.37 -15.88
C ASN A 173 6.22 -24.28 -15.37
N ALA A 174 5.11 -23.70 -15.00
CA ALA A 174 3.95 -24.41 -14.48
C ALA A 174 2.66 -23.77 -14.98
N ASP A 175 1.54 -24.45 -14.81
CA ASP A 175 0.25 -23.83 -15.08
C ASP A 175 0.02 -22.64 -14.14
N CYS A 176 -0.49 -21.54 -14.69
CA CYS A 176 -0.72 -20.31 -13.92
C CYS A 176 -1.58 -20.57 -12.68
N SER A 177 -2.55 -21.47 -12.77
CA SER A 177 -3.41 -21.87 -11.65
C SER A 177 -2.64 -22.59 -10.55
N GLU A 178 -1.65 -23.42 -10.90
CA GLU A 178 -0.79 -24.11 -9.94
C GLU A 178 0.13 -23.13 -9.18
N ILE A 179 0.68 -22.14 -9.90
CA ILE A 179 1.51 -21.09 -9.28
C ILE A 179 0.67 -20.22 -8.32
N CYS A 180 -0.54 -19.82 -8.74
CA CYS A 180 -1.47 -19.08 -7.89
C CYS A 180 -1.83 -19.87 -6.63
N LYS A 181 -2.13 -21.15 -6.78
CA LYS A 181 -2.45 -22.04 -5.66
C LYS A 181 -1.26 -22.16 -4.71
N ARG A 182 -0.05 -22.35 -5.21
CA ARG A 182 1.16 -22.45 -4.40
C ARG A 182 1.39 -21.16 -3.58
N LEU A 183 1.18 -20.00 -4.20
CA LEU A 183 1.31 -18.72 -3.50
C LEU A 183 0.20 -18.53 -2.45
N TYR A 184 -1.02 -18.94 -2.73
CA TYR A 184 -2.12 -18.93 -1.77
C TYR A 184 -1.86 -19.87 -0.58
N ASP A 185 -1.43 -21.11 -0.86
CA ASP A 185 -1.07 -22.09 0.18
C ASP A 185 0.07 -21.57 1.06
N PHE A 186 1.06 -20.89 0.47
CA PHE A 186 2.13 -20.20 1.21
C PHE A 186 1.59 -19.11 2.16
N PHE A 187 0.65 -18.28 1.71
CA PHE A 187 0.02 -17.27 2.57
C PHE A 187 -0.75 -17.92 3.73
N ALA A 188 -1.39 -19.06 3.51
CA ALA A 188 -2.07 -19.80 4.55
C ALA A 188 -1.06 -20.45 5.54
N GLU A 189 0.02 -21.06 5.05
CA GLU A 189 1.08 -21.65 5.88
C GLU A 189 1.81 -20.62 6.75
N THR A 190 1.94 -19.38 6.29
CA THR A 190 2.56 -18.26 7.02
C THR A 190 1.57 -17.47 7.88
N HIS A 191 0.35 -17.99 8.08
CA HIS A 191 -0.70 -17.36 8.89
C HIS A 191 -1.05 -15.93 8.47
N LEU A 192 -0.80 -15.55 7.22
CA LEU A 192 -1.11 -14.20 6.72
C LEU A 192 -2.60 -13.83 6.85
N PRO A 193 -3.58 -14.74 6.57
CA PRO A 193 -5.00 -14.46 6.80
C PRO A 193 -5.32 -14.11 8.25
N GLU A 194 -4.73 -14.85 9.21
CA GLU A 194 -4.91 -14.64 10.66
C GLU A 194 -4.28 -13.31 11.09
N GLN A 195 -3.08 -12.97 10.60
CA GLN A 195 -2.41 -11.70 10.85
C GLN A 195 -3.25 -10.53 10.34
N MET A 196 -3.81 -10.64 9.14
CA MET A 196 -4.69 -9.60 8.57
C MET A 196 -5.99 -9.47 9.36
N SER A 197 -6.60 -10.58 9.78
CA SER A 197 -7.80 -10.57 10.62
C SER A 197 -7.50 -9.92 11.97
N GLY A 198 -6.38 -10.25 12.60
CA GLY A 198 -5.92 -9.64 13.84
C GLY A 198 -5.66 -8.13 13.71
N LEU A 199 -5.04 -7.69 12.59
CA LEU A 199 -4.84 -6.27 12.30
C LEU A 199 -6.18 -5.53 12.18
N ILE A 200 -7.12 -6.08 11.42
CA ILE A 200 -8.46 -5.50 11.23
C ILE A 200 -9.20 -5.38 12.57
N THR A 201 -9.11 -6.40 13.42
CA THR A 201 -9.72 -6.40 14.76
C THR A 201 -9.12 -5.30 15.62
N ARG A 202 -7.79 -5.21 15.71
CA ARG A 202 -7.09 -4.16 16.49
C ARG A 202 -7.45 -2.75 16.01
N LEU A 203 -7.56 -2.54 14.69
CA LEU A 203 -7.98 -1.25 14.14
C LEU A 203 -9.40 -0.88 14.58
N ASN A 204 -10.35 -1.84 14.56
CA ASN A 204 -11.72 -1.60 15.01
C ASN A 204 -11.79 -1.30 16.52
N GLU A 205 -11.06 -2.04 17.35
CA GLU A 205 -10.99 -1.82 18.81
C GLU A 205 -10.42 -0.45 19.16
N ASN A 206 -9.52 0.09 18.34
CA ASN A 206 -8.95 1.43 18.50
C ASN A 206 -9.81 2.54 17.85
N GLY A 207 -11.03 2.24 17.38
CA GLY A 207 -11.92 3.22 16.74
C GLY A 207 -11.51 3.62 15.32
N LEU A 208 -10.59 2.87 14.70
CA LEU A 208 -10.08 3.11 13.36
C LEU A 208 -10.83 2.27 12.32
N GLU A 209 -12.17 2.26 12.42
CA GLU A 209 -13.05 1.43 11.56
C GLU A 209 -12.82 1.64 10.07
N TYR A 210 -12.45 2.85 9.71
CA TYR A 210 -12.18 3.21 8.32
C TYR A 210 -10.96 2.47 7.78
N GLN A 211 -9.84 2.53 8.52
CA GLN A 211 -8.60 1.82 8.18
C GLN A 211 -8.82 0.31 8.20
N ALA A 212 -9.65 -0.20 9.11
CA ALA A 212 -10.03 -1.62 9.14
C ALA A 212 -10.73 -2.05 7.84
N LYS A 213 -11.71 -1.28 7.37
CA LYS A 213 -12.41 -1.54 6.09
C LYS A 213 -11.47 -1.44 4.89
N GLU A 214 -10.53 -0.50 4.91
CA GLU A 214 -9.52 -0.33 3.87
C GLU A 214 -8.62 -1.57 3.78
N GLN A 215 -8.06 -2.03 4.91
CA GLN A 215 -7.21 -3.23 4.95
C GLN A 215 -7.95 -4.47 4.46
N LYS A 216 -9.20 -4.65 4.89
CA LYS A 216 -10.04 -5.74 4.41
C LYS A 216 -10.26 -5.68 2.89
N ARG A 217 -10.55 -4.49 2.37
CA ARG A 217 -10.77 -4.31 0.92
C ARG A 217 -9.51 -4.62 0.11
N ILE A 218 -8.33 -4.17 0.57
CA ILE A 218 -7.07 -4.46 -0.11
C ILE A 218 -6.80 -5.97 -0.12
N TRP A 219 -7.04 -6.67 1.00
CA TRP A 219 -6.96 -8.12 1.09
C TRP A 219 -7.88 -8.81 0.09
N ASP A 220 -9.18 -8.45 0.10
CA ASP A 220 -10.17 -9.04 -0.79
C ASP A 220 -9.79 -8.83 -2.26
N MET A 221 -9.29 -7.65 -2.63
CA MET A 221 -8.85 -7.35 -3.99
C MET A 221 -7.57 -8.11 -4.39
N MET A 222 -6.64 -8.33 -3.47
CA MET A 222 -5.43 -9.14 -3.70
C MET A 222 -5.82 -10.60 -3.99
N ILE A 223 -6.69 -11.18 -3.18
CA ILE A 223 -7.16 -12.57 -3.41
C ILE A 223 -7.93 -12.68 -4.73
N GLN A 224 -8.87 -11.77 -5.01
CA GLN A 224 -9.56 -11.74 -6.29
C GLN A 224 -8.61 -11.59 -7.49
N SER A 225 -7.46 -10.94 -7.30
CA SER A 225 -6.45 -10.82 -8.35
C SER A 225 -5.74 -12.15 -8.61
N LEU A 226 -5.46 -12.93 -7.56
CA LEU A 226 -4.94 -14.29 -7.71
C LEU A 226 -5.96 -15.23 -8.38
N ASP A 227 -7.23 -15.15 -7.99
CA ASP A 227 -8.31 -15.94 -8.61
C ASP A 227 -8.40 -15.65 -10.12
N LYS A 228 -8.41 -14.38 -10.51
CA LYS A 228 -8.44 -14.00 -11.94
C LYS A 228 -7.22 -14.46 -12.71
N LEU A 229 -6.03 -14.42 -12.10
CA LEU A 229 -4.82 -14.94 -12.73
C LEU A 229 -4.90 -16.46 -12.89
N SER A 230 -5.44 -17.18 -11.89
CA SER A 230 -5.63 -18.63 -11.98
C SER A 230 -6.59 -19.04 -13.12
N GLU A 231 -7.61 -18.22 -13.38
CA GLU A 231 -8.57 -18.44 -14.48
C GLU A 231 -7.96 -18.20 -15.87
N THR A 232 -6.85 -17.44 -15.96
CA THR A 232 -6.21 -17.14 -17.25
C THR A 232 -5.68 -18.41 -17.92
N GLY A 233 -5.27 -19.41 -17.12
CA GLY A 233 -4.79 -20.72 -17.59
C GLY A 233 -3.48 -20.64 -18.39
N GLY A 234 -2.96 -21.83 -18.73
CA GLY A 234 -1.77 -21.97 -19.55
C GLY A 234 -0.46 -21.99 -18.76
N VAL A 235 0.53 -22.61 -19.37
CA VAL A 235 1.88 -22.74 -18.80
C VAL A 235 2.64 -21.44 -18.99
N VAL A 236 3.11 -20.88 -17.89
CA VAL A 236 3.91 -19.64 -17.84
C VAL A 236 5.20 -19.89 -17.06
N SER A 237 6.23 -19.11 -17.34
CA SER A 237 7.42 -19.09 -16.49
C SER A 237 7.11 -18.33 -15.19
N LEU A 238 7.82 -18.65 -14.11
CA LEU A 238 7.69 -17.91 -12.84
C LEU A 238 7.92 -16.40 -13.04
N LYS A 239 8.84 -16.02 -13.92
CA LYS A 239 9.11 -14.61 -14.24
C LYS A 239 7.91 -13.93 -14.89
N GLU A 240 7.30 -14.55 -15.90
CA GLU A 240 6.09 -14.02 -16.56
C GLU A 240 4.92 -13.93 -15.55
N PHE A 241 4.75 -14.97 -14.73
CA PHE A 241 3.76 -14.93 -13.66
C PHE A 241 3.97 -13.74 -12.72
N ARG A 242 5.20 -13.54 -12.25
CA ARG A 242 5.56 -12.41 -11.38
C ARG A 242 5.23 -11.07 -12.02
N GLU A 243 5.58 -10.88 -13.30
CA GLU A 243 5.26 -9.64 -14.04
C GLU A 243 3.76 -9.41 -14.16
N MET A 244 2.98 -10.46 -14.46
CA MET A 244 1.52 -10.40 -14.48
C MET A 244 0.96 -10.07 -13.12
N PHE A 245 1.39 -10.78 -12.07
CA PHE A 245 0.95 -10.57 -10.69
C PHE A 245 1.19 -9.14 -10.22
N VAL A 246 2.41 -8.63 -10.37
CA VAL A 246 2.76 -7.24 -10.02
C VAL A 246 1.92 -6.24 -10.82
N THR A 247 1.68 -6.49 -12.10
CA THR A 247 0.87 -5.61 -12.95
C THR A 247 -0.57 -5.52 -12.45
N VAL A 248 -1.16 -6.64 -12.05
CA VAL A 248 -2.53 -6.66 -11.50
C VAL A 248 -2.57 -6.01 -10.13
N LEU A 249 -1.59 -6.27 -9.25
CA LEU A 249 -1.52 -5.63 -7.92
C LEU A 249 -1.36 -4.10 -8.01
N LYS A 250 -0.63 -3.57 -8.99
CA LYS A 250 -0.51 -2.12 -9.24
C LYS A 250 -1.82 -1.45 -9.58
N GLN A 251 -2.80 -2.18 -10.10
CA GLN A 251 -4.13 -1.67 -10.42
C GLN A 251 -5.03 -1.58 -9.17
N ILE A 252 -4.65 -2.20 -8.05
CA ILE A 252 -5.42 -2.14 -6.81
C ILE A 252 -5.37 -0.73 -6.26
N THR A 253 -6.53 -0.11 -6.21
CA THR A 253 -6.70 1.25 -5.67
C THR A 253 -7.80 1.26 -4.63
N TYR A 254 -7.69 2.17 -3.68
CA TYR A 254 -8.71 2.43 -2.69
C TYR A 254 -9.03 3.93 -2.64
N SER A 255 -10.24 4.26 -2.25
CA SER A 255 -10.68 5.65 -2.07
C SER A 255 -11.22 5.82 -0.66
N ASN A 256 -11.03 7.00 -0.12
CA ASN A 256 -11.56 7.35 1.18
C ASN A 256 -13.04 7.72 1.05
N PRO A 257 -14.02 6.97 1.58
CA PRO A 257 -15.38 7.44 1.64
C PRO A 257 -15.49 8.69 2.53
N PRO A 258 -16.53 9.52 2.33
CA PRO A 258 -16.75 10.70 3.15
C PRO A 258 -16.82 10.32 4.63
N GLN A 259 -15.93 10.90 5.45
CA GLN A 259 -15.92 10.67 6.89
C GLN A 259 -17.04 11.44 7.61
N THR A 260 -17.54 12.50 6.98
CA THR A 260 -18.61 13.34 7.53
C THR A 260 -19.60 13.73 6.43
N LEU A 261 -20.86 13.98 6.82
CA LEU A 261 -21.89 14.53 5.91
C LEU A 261 -21.63 16.01 5.56
N ASP A 262 -20.79 16.70 6.34
CA ASP A 262 -20.41 18.10 6.15
C ASP A 262 -18.91 18.18 5.88
N GLY A 263 -18.50 17.97 4.64
CA GLY A 263 -17.11 18.02 4.20
C GLY A 263 -16.96 18.70 2.85
N VAL A 264 -15.86 19.40 2.67
CA VAL A 264 -15.46 20.00 1.39
C VAL A 264 -15.24 18.88 0.36
N ARG A 265 -15.75 19.08 -0.85
CA ARG A 265 -15.54 18.13 -1.96
C ARG A 265 -14.33 18.56 -2.80
N THR A 266 -13.38 17.66 -2.99
CA THR A 266 -12.31 17.86 -3.98
C THR A 266 -12.64 17.05 -5.22
N VAL A 267 -12.67 17.70 -6.39
CA VAL A 267 -13.12 17.11 -7.65
C VAL A 267 -12.08 17.40 -8.74
N SER A 268 -11.71 16.38 -9.51
CA SER A 268 -10.98 16.57 -10.77
C SER A 268 -11.97 16.89 -11.88
N TYR A 269 -11.60 17.84 -12.77
CA TYR A 269 -12.34 18.05 -14.02
C TYR A 269 -11.43 17.78 -15.22
N THR A 270 -11.93 17.02 -16.15
CA THR A 270 -11.29 16.74 -17.46
C THR A 270 -11.93 17.59 -18.55
#